data_fe3e13104b1aaa775149b5298b8fb222
#
_entry.id   fe3e13104b1aaa775149b5298b8fb222
#
_cell.length_a   1.000
_cell.length_b   1.000
_cell.length_c   1.000
_cell.angle_alpha   90.00
_cell.angle_beta   90.00
_cell.angle_gamma   90.00
#
_symmetry.space_group_name_H-M   'P 1'
#
loop_
_entity.id
_entity.type
_entity.pdbx_description
1 polymer ?
#
loop_
_entity_poly.entity_id
_entity_poly.type
_entity_poly.pdbx_seq_one_letter_code
_entity_poly.pdbx_strand_id
1 'polypeptide(L)'
;MRQPIQSDPPYPSQLYPPYPPYSPYPAYSSAQRPVAPPIPVAQPVPIDPVKARRRWLRGTVTRHAGLIFAYQGVFMGVNVLASFVIGIILGLSGAAGRGTLTAESLSAALVQLTGVIMLLTVLGGMGFILPMRRRMIFRRDFWLGEPGHARMKPSWLLTFIILVMAIQTAIVLIQLGFSMFGTTLQSPTSDNISEASTNIWMWLYVGLAAPVAEELVFRGVLMRGLKPLGRNFAIVTSALMFGLFHDDVVQGLFAFGCGLLFGFVAMEYSLVWSIVLHVFNNAVLGGVLPWLAGLFGDAGDTAYTLGLLGVSIIGLIVVLVKYGGGLRAYRRVNRSAPGTYWGWTSPAFLIFVIVNVAITILSFVTAMMGV
;
A
#
# COMPACT_ATOMS: atom_id res chain seq x y z
N MET A 1 29.54 29.98 -1.50
CA MET A 1 29.63 29.63 -2.93
C MET A 1 28.23 29.19 -3.41
N ARG A 2 27.58 30.01 -4.23
CA ARG A 2 26.26 29.72 -4.80
C ARG A 2 26.47 28.90 -6.05
N GLN A 3 25.94 27.68 -6.10
CA GLN A 3 25.85 26.90 -7.34
C GLN A 3 24.72 27.47 -8.22
N PRO A 4 24.89 27.54 -9.53
CA PRO A 4 23.87 28.06 -10.43
C PRO A 4 22.70 27.09 -10.53
N ILE A 5 21.49 27.67 -10.58
CA ILE A 5 20.23 26.98 -10.81
C ILE A 5 20.28 26.36 -12.20
N GLN A 6 20.35 25.05 -12.29
CA GLN A 6 20.20 24.31 -13.53
C GLN A 6 18.74 24.39 -13.95
N SER A 7 18.47 25.05 -15.06
CA SER A 7 17.17 25.10 -15.72
C SER A 7 16.74 23.69 -16.15
N ASP A 8 15.51 23.32 -15.83
CA ASP A 8 14.92 22.07 -16.29
C ASP A 8 15.04 21.90 -17.79
N PRO A 9 15.44 20.72 -18.28
CA PRO A 9 15.46 20.46 -19.72
C PRO A 9 14.03 20.51 -20.29
N PRO A 10 13.84 21.04 -21.48
CA PRO A 10 12.55 21.08 -22.14
C PRO A 10 12.02 19.67 -22.34
N TYR A 11 10.71 19.49 -22.20
CA TYR A 11 9.98 18.24 -22.45
C TYR A 11 10.48 17.56 -23.73
N PRO A 12 10.78 16.25 -23.72
CA PRO A 12 11.17 15.55 -24.92
C PRO A 12 10.02 15.56 -25.93
N SER A 13 10.24 16.22 -27.06
CA SER A 13 9.32 16.32 -28.19
C SER A 13 9.25 15.07 -29.07
N GLN A 14 9.74 13.92 -28.57
CA GLN A 14 9.75 12.67 -29.35
C GLN A 14 8.88 11.61 -28.72
N LEU A 15 7.61 11.59 -29.12
CA LEU A 15 6.65 10.55 -28.76
C LEU A 15 6.57 9.37 -29.76
N TYR A 16 7.36 9.40 -30.85
CA TYR A 16 7.37 8.34 -31.87
C TYR A 16 8.80 7.96 -32.27
N PRO A 17 9.12 6.66 -32.37
CA PRO A 17 10.38 6.22 -32.97
C PRO A 17 10.40 6.58 -34.47
N PRO A 18 11.57 6.95 -35.03
CA PRO A 18 11.69 7.21 -36.46
C PRO A 18 11.41 5.92 -37.26
N TYR A 19 10.63 6.06 -38.32
CA TYR A 19 10.40 5.00 -39.29
C TYR A 19 11.72 4.54 -39.90
N PRO A 20 11.96 3.26 -40.18
CA PRO A 20 13.12 2.78 -40.89
C PRO A 20 13.13 3.32 -42.35
N PRO A 21 14.30 3.59 -42.93
CA PRO A 21 14.39 4.10 -44.28
C PRO A 21 13.89 3.06 -45.29
N TYR A 22 13.06 3.51 -46.22
CA TYR A 22 12.54 2.72 -47.31
C TYR A 22 13.67 2.20 -48.21
N SER A 23 13.69 0.89 -48.46
CA SER A 23 14.51 0.25 -49.46
C SER A 23 13.94 0.55 -50.87
N PRO A 24 14.74 0.95 -51.85
CA PRO A 24 14.24 1.23 -53.22
C PRO A 24 13.91 -0.06 -53.93
N TYR A 25 12.64 -0.25 -54.29
CA TYR A 25 12.23 -1.31 -55.21
C TYR A 25 12.66 -0.94 -56.67
N PRO A 26 13.02 -1.94 -57.49
CA PRO A 26 13.42 -1.73 -58.88
C PRO A 26 12.27 -1.19 -59.74
N ALA A 27 12.60 -0.27 -60.64
CA ALA A 27 11.67 0.39 -61.54
C ALA A 27 11.02 -0.62 -62.52
N TYR A 28 9.70 -0.80 -62.42
CA TYR A 28 8.91 -1.41 -63.45
C TYR A 28 8.40 -0.35 -64.43
N SER A 29 8.46 -0.68 -65.74
CA SER A 29 8.17 0.20 -66.88
C SER A 29 6.72 0.69 -66.88
N SER A 30 6.60 1.94 -67.35
CA SER A 30 5.40 2.76 -67.43
C SER A 30 4.36 2.20 -68.41
N ALA A 31 3.32 1.56 -67.89
CA ALA A 31 2.01 1.59 -68.54
C ALA A 31 1.17 2.61 -67.77
N GLN A 32 0.71 3.65 -68.45
CA GLN A 32 -0.13 4.72 -67.88
C GLN A 32 -1.45 4.10 -67.38
N ARG A 33 -1.54 3.88 -66.07
CA ARG A 33 -2.83 3.63 -65.41
C ARG A 33 -3.50 4.98 -65.12
N PRO A 34 -4.82 5.09 -65.25
CA PRO A 34 -5.54 6.29 -64.86
C PRO A 34 -5.23 6.62 -63.38
N VAL A 35 -4.75 7.83 -63.14
CA VAL A 35 -4.48 8.33 -61.81
C VAL A 35 -5.83 8.43 -61.09
N ALA A 36 -6.06 7.52 -60.11
CA ALA A 36 -7.20 7.64 -59.22
C ALA A 36 -7.14 9.01 -58.51
N PRO A 37 -8.27 9.71 -58.33
CA PRO A 37 -8.28 10.96 -57.62
C PRO A 37 -7.68 10.76 -56.22
N PRO A 38 -6.87 11.72 -55.71
CA PRO A 38 -6.26 11.58 -54.39
C PRO A 38 -7.34 11.37 -53.35
N ILE A 39 -7.24 10.25 -52.61
CA ILE A 39 -8.11 9.97 -51.46
C ILE A 39 -7.91 11.14 -50.49
N PRO A 40 -8.97 11.84 -50.07
CA PRO A 40 -8.86 12.89 -49.08
C PRO A 40 -8.19 12.33 -47.84
N VAL A 41 -6.95 12.73 -47.58
CA VAL A 41 -6.28 12.41 -46.32
C VAL A 41 -7.07 13.13 -45.25
N ALA A 42 -7.85 12.36 -44.45
CA ALA A 42 -8.57 12.90 -43.35
C ALA A 42 -7.60 13.66 -42.44
N GLN A 43 -7.78 14.97 -42.35
CA GLN A 43 -6.93 15.78 -41.47
C GLN A 43 -7.10 15.24 -40.03
N PRO A 44 -6.00 15.00 -39.32
CA PRO A 44 -6.10 14.52 -37.94
C PRO A 44 -6.92 15.54 -37.12
N VAL A 45 -8.03 15.07 -36.55
CA VAL A 45 -8.88 15.91 -35.68
C VAL A 45 -7.99 16.44 -34.56
N PRO A 46 -7.92 17.76 -34.34
CA PRO A 46 -7.13 18.33 -33.26
C PRO A 46 -7.55 17.71 -31.92
N ILE A 47 -6.65 16.98 -31.29
CA ILE A 47 -6.92 16.39 -29.97
C ILE A 47 -6.80 17.51 -28.95
N ASP A 48 -7.89 17.81 -28.26
CA ASP A 48 -7.90 18.74 -27.11
C ASP A 48 -6.88 18.25 -26.06
N PRO A 49 -5.79 19.00 -25.80
CA PRO A 49 -4.70 18.57 -24.92
C PRO A 49 -5.19 18.33 -23.48
N VAL A 50 -6.23 19.04 -23.01
CA VAL A 50 -6.79 18.87 -21.68
C VAL A 50 -7.54 17.54 -21.58
N LYS A 51 -8.35 17.21 -22.59
CA LYS A 51 -9.04 15.92 -22.67
C LYS A 51 -8.08 14.76 -22.80
N ALA A 52 -7.04 14.90 -23.61
CA ALA A 52 -5.99 13.89 -23.77
C ALA A 52 -5.27 13.63 -22.45
N ARG A 53 -4.87 14.68 -21.74
CA ARG A 53 -4.23 14.57 -20.43
C ARG A 53 -5.15 13.91 -19.38
N ARG A 54 -6.42 14.31 -19.29
CA ARG A 54 -7.39 13.68 -18.38
C ARG A 54 -7.55 12.19 -18.68
N ARG A 55 -7.66 11.81 -19.96
CA ARG A 55 -7.75 10.39 -20.37
C ARG A 55 -6.51 9.62 -19.96
N TRP A 56 -5.32 10.17 -20.16
CA TRP A 56 -4.06 9.55 -19.75
C TRP A 56 -3.96 9.37 -18.24
N LEU A 57 -4.29 10.39 -17.42
CA LEU A 57 -4.31 10.32 -15.97
C LEU A 57 -5.26 9.22 -15.49
N ARG A 58 -6.51 9.24 -15.95
CA ARG A 58 -7.50 8.23 -15.58
C ARG A 58 -7.10 6.83 -16.03
N GLY A 59 -6.60 6.67 -17.24
CA GLY A 59 -6.15 5.38 -17.78
C GLY A 59 -4.98 4.80 -16.99
N THR A 60 -4.02 5.64 -16.58
CA THR A 60 -2.89 5.22 -15.75
C THR A 60 -3.36 4.77 -14.37
N VAL A 61 -4.22 5.56 -13.71
CA VAL A 61 -4.76 5.18 -12.38
C VAL A 61 -5.65 3.94 -12.49
N THR A 62 -6.54 3.85 -13.50
CA THR A 62 -7.38 2.65 -13.73
C THR A 62 -6.54 1.37 -13.81
N ARG A 63 -5.43 1.40 -14.56
CA ARG A 63 -4.57 0.23 -14.74
C ARG A 63 -3.94 -0.24 -13.41
N HIS A 64 -3.47 0.70 -12.59
CA HIS A 64 -2.77 0.35 -11.36
C HIS A 64 -3.74 0.08 -10.20
N ALA A 65 -4.77 0.89 -10.04
CA ALA A 65 -5.82 0.64 -9.05
C ALA A 65 -6.59 -0.65 -9.34
N GLY A 66 -6.89 -0.93 -10.62
CA GLY A 66 -7.54 -2.17 -11.04
C GLY A 66 -6.71 -3.42 -10.73
N LEU A 67 -5.37 -3.32 -10.88
CA LEU A 67 -4.48 -4.43 -10.49
C LEU A 67 -4.52 -4.67 -8.96
N ILE A 68 -4.54 -3.62 -8.15
CA ILE A 68 -4.64 -3.76 -6.68
C ILE A 68 -6.01 -4.31 -6.28
N PHE A 69 -7.08 -3.85 -6.94
CA PHE A 69 -8.42 -4.39 -6.69
C PHE A 69 -8.52 -5.88 -7.08
N ALA A 70 -7.92 -6.29 -8.19
CA ALA A 70 -7.82 -7.70 -8.56
C ALA A 70 -6.97 -8.51 -7.57
N TYR A 71 -5.85 -7.95 -7.09
CA TYR A 71 -5.05 -8.54 -6.01
C TYR A 71 -5.88 -8.74 -4.74
N GLN A 72 -6.65 -7.75 -4.33
CA GLN A 72 -7.55 -7.85 -3.17
C GLN A 72 -8.59 -8.97 -3.37
N GLY A 73 -9.19 -9.06 -4.55
CA GLY A 73 -10.13 -10.14 -4.87
C GLY A 73 -9.50 -11.54 -4.79
N VAL A 74 -8.27 -11.69 -5.28
CA VAL A 74 -7.52 -12.96 -5.15
C VAL A 74 -7.18 -13.23 -3.68
N PHE A 75 -6.71 -12.22 -2.94
CA PHE A 75 -6.39 -12.33 -1.52
C PHE A 75 -7.60 -12.80 -0.71
N MET A 76 -8.76 -12.15 -0.87
CA MET A 76 -10.01 -12.54 -0.21
C MET A 76 -10.48 -13.93 -0.66
N GLY A 77 -10.41 -14.23 -1.95
CA GLY A 77 -10.81 -15.53 -2.49
C GLY A 77 -9.96 -16.69 -1.95
N VAL A 78 -8.64 -16.51 -1.85
CA VAL A 78 -7.74 -17.50 -1.25
C VAL A 78 -8.01 -17.65 0.25
N ASN A 79 -8.28 -16.55 0.97
CA ASN A 79 -8.62 -16.58 2.38
C ASN A 79 -9.88 -17.41 2.64
N VAL A 80 -10.95 -17.14 1.92
CA VAL A 80 -12.22 -17.91 2.02
C VAL A 80 -12.00 -19.37 1.68
N LEU A 81 -11.29 -19.66 0.57
CA LEU A 81 -11.01 -21.03 0.16
C LEU A 81 -10.16 -21.79 1.19
N ALA A 82 -9.11 -21.18 1.70
CA ALA A 82 -8.25 -21.78 2.72
C ALA A 82 -9.04 -22.06 4.02
N SER A 83 -9.84 -21.10 4.48
CA SER A 83 -10.70 -21.26 5.65
C SER A 83 -11.70 -22.39 5.46
N PHE A 84 -12.33 -22.46 4.29
CA PHE A 84 -13.30 -23.52 3.96
C PHE A 84 -12.65 -24.90 3.91
N VAL A 85 -11.51 -25.04 3.24
CA VAL A 85 -10.78 -26.33 3.12
C VAL A 85 -10.30 -26.78 4.50
N ILE A 86 -9.72 -25.90 5.29
CA ILE A 86 -9.26 -26.22 6.65
C ILE A 86 -10.45 -26.58 7.53
N GLY A 87 -11.58 -25.87 7.46
CA GLY A 87 -12.81 -26.20 8.16
C GLY A 87 -13.33 -27.60 7.82
N ILE A 88 -13.31 -28.00 6.54
CA ILE A 88 -13.67 -29.36 6.12
C ILE A 88 -12.71 -30.39 6.72
N ILE A 89 -11.40 -30.16 6.63
CA ILE A 89 -10.40 -31.10 7.16
C ILE A 89 -10.59 -31.29 8.68
N LEU A 90 -10.81 -30.21 9.42
CA LEU A 90 -11.10 -30.28 10.86
C LEU A 90 -12.41 -31.05 11.13
N GLY A 91 -13.48 -30.75 10.36
CA GLY A 91 -14.75 -31.42 10.48
C GLY A 91 -14.66 -32.95 10.25
N LEU A 92 -13.96 -33.37 9.20
CA LEU A 92 -13.75 -34.79 8.88
C LEU A 92 -12.84 -35.48 9.92
N SER A 93 -11.79 -34.78 10.38
CA SER A 93 -10.86 -35.32 11.41
C SER A 93 -11.56 -35.53 12.74
N GLY A 94 -12.43 -34.62 13.15
CA GLY A 94 -13.23 -34.75 14.36
C GLY A 94 -14.30 -35.83 14.26
N ALA A 95 -14.94 -36.00 13.12
CA ALA A 95 -15.89 -37.09 12.87
C ALA A 95 -15.20 -38.47 12.88
N ALA A 96 -13.94 -38.58 12.45
CA ALA A 96 -13.14 -39.80 12.50
C ALA A 96 -12.63 -40.14 13.92
N GLY A 97 -12.40 -39.14 14.78
CA GLY A 97 -11.92 -39.26 16.13
C GLY A 97 -13.08 -39.17 17.15
N ARG A 98 -13.77 -40.21 17.41
CA ARG A 98 -14.80 -40.48 18.48
C ARG A 98 -15.28 -39.31 19.37
N GLY A 99 -15.07 -38.03 19.02
CA GLY A 99 -15.51 -36.83 19.72
C GLY A 99 -16.55 -36.06 18.91
N THR A 100 -17.62 -35.60 19.54
CA THR A 100 -18.59 -34.69 18.93
C THR A 100 -17.91 -33.35 18.74
N LEU A 101 -17.64 -32.93 17.50
CA LEU A 101 -17.24 -31.57 17.21
C LEU A 101 -18.42 -30.63 17.48
N THR A 102 -18.25 -29.77 18.44
CA THR A 102 -19.16 -28.63 18.65
C THR A 102 -18.76 -27.47 17.76
N ALA A 103 -19.71 -26.59 17.43
CA ALA A 103 -19.40 -25.36 16.71
C ALA A 103 -18.32 -24.52 17.43
N GLU A 104 -18.31 -24.53 18.75
CA GLU A 104 -17.35 -23.86 19.61
C GLU A 104 -15.92 -24.42 19.44
N SER A 105 -15.77 -25.76 19.49
CA SER A 105 -14.46 -26.40 19.30
C SER A 105 -13.91 -26.19 17.88
N LEU A 106 -14.77 -26.13 16.88
CA LEU A 106 -14.39 -25.83 15.48
C LEU A 106 -13.95 -24.37 15.34
N SER A 107 -14.69 -23.43 15.93
CA SER A 107 -14.31 -22.01 15.90
C SER A 107 -12.97 -21.76 16.62
N ALA A 108 -12.76 -22.34 17.78
CA ALA A 108 -11.49 -22.25 18.51
C ALA A 108 -10.31 -22.81 17.68
N ALA A 109 -10.50 -23.95 17.00
CA ALA A 109 -9.48 -24.53 16.14
C ALA A 109 -9.19 -23.63 14.92
N LEU A 110 -10.19 -22.99 14.32
CA LEU A 110 -10.00 -22.05 13.22
C LEU A 110 -9.23 -20.80 13.68
N VAL A 111 -9.52 -20.25 14.86
CA VAL A 111 -8.76 -19.13 15.44
C VAL A 111 -7.29 -19.52 15.59
N GLN A 112 -6.97 -20.71 16.10
CA GLN A 112 -5.59 -21.18 16.23
C GLN A 112 -4.87 -21.33 14.86
N LEU A 113 -5.60 -21.60 13.79
CA LEU A 113 -5.06 -21.76 12.45
C LEU A 113 -5.11 -20.48 11.61
N THR A 114 -5.63 -19.38 12.15
CA THR A 114 -5.73 -18.09 11.44
C THR A 114 -4.39 -17.66 10.86
N GLY A 115 -3.29 -17.78 11.62
CA GLY A 115 -1.95 -17.45 11.12
C GLY A 115 -1.54 -18.26 9.87
N VAL A 116 -1.87 -19.55 9.84
CA VAL A 116 -1.61 -20.44 8.68
C VAL A 116 -2.48 -20.02 7.49
N ILE A 117 -3.78 -19.78 7.73
CA ILE A 117 -4.71 -19.29 6.70
C ILE A 117 -4.20 -17.98 6.08
N MET A 118 -3.77 -17.03 6.90
CA MET A 118 -3.25 -15.75 6.45
C MET A 118 -1.93 -15.87 5.68
N LEU A 119 -1.03 -16.77 6.08
CA LEU A 119 0.18 -17.05 5.32
C LEU A 119 -0.13 -17.64 3.94
N LEU A 120 -1.07 -18.59 3.85
CA LEU A 120 -1.55 -19.13 2.57
C LEU A 120 -2.18 -18.03 1.71
N THR A 121 -2.94 -17.13 2.32
CA THR A 121 -3.56 -15.99 1.66
C THR A 121 -2.51 -15.05 1.06
N VAL A 122 -1.45 -14.72 1.83
CA VAL A 122 -0.30 -13.94 1.32
C VAL A 122 0.37 -14.66 0.15
N LEU A 123 0.63 -15.96 0.27
CA LEU A 123 1.24 -16.74 -0.81
C LEU A 123 0.38 -16.75 -2.07
N GLY A 124 -0.93 -16.87 -1.94
CA GLY A 124 -1.86 -16.79 -3.07
C GLY A 124 -1.86 -15.41 -3.74
N GLY A 125 -1.91 -14.34 -2.95
CA GLY A 125 -1.78 -12.97 -3.45
C GLY A 125 -0.45 -12.71 -4.14
N MET A 126 0.66 -13.21 -3.58
CA MET A 126 1.98 -13.11 -4.20
C MET A 126 2.06 -13.95 -5.48
N GLY A 127 1.46 -15.13 -5.50
CA GLY A 127 1.33 -15.97 -6.69
C GLY A 127 0.63 -15.26 -7.85
N PHE A 128 -0.28 -14.33 -7.56
CA PHE A 128 -0.92 -13.47 -8.56
C PHE A 128 -0.02 -12.30 -9.01
N ILE A 129 0.57 -11.55 -8.08
CA ILE A 129 1.33 -10.32 -8.39
C ILE A 129 2.70 -10.61 -9.03
N LEU A 130 3.43 -11.62 -8.53
CA LEU A 130 4.81 -11.89 -8.98
C LEU A 130 4.90 -12.19 -10.48
N PRO A 131 4.10 -13.09 -11.07
CA PRO A 131 4.15 -13.35 -12.51
C PRO A 131 3.80 -12.12 -13.35
N MET A 132 2.79 -11.34 -12.91
CA MET A 132 2.32 -10.16 -13.64
C MET A 132 3.35 -9.02 -13.65
N ARG A 133 4.16 -8.91 -12.63
CA ARG A 133 5.13 -7.82 -12.44
C ARG A 133 6.58 -8.29 -12.37
N ARG A 134 6.86 -9.56 -12.77
CA ARG A 134 8.19 -10.18 -12.69
C ARG A 134 9.31 -9.32 -13.27
N ARG A 135 9.12 -8.72 -14.44
CA ARG A 135 10.13 -7.87 -15.10
C ARG A 135 10.54 -6.65 -14.28
N MET A 136 9.67 -6.18 -13.40
CA MET A 136 9.93 -5.06 -12.51
C MET A 136 10.52 -5.54 -11.18
N ILE A 137 9.93 -6.58 -10.60
CA ILE A 137 10.26 -7.07 -9.25
C ILE A 137 11.66 -7.69 -9.21
N PHE A 138 12.10 -8.39 -10.27
CA PHE A 138 13.43 -9.01 -10.32
C PHE A 138 14.56 -8.04 -10.68
N ARG A 139 14.30 -6.74 -10.79
CA ARG A 139 15.34 -5.72 -10.98
C ARG A 139 15.92 -5.27 -9.64
N ARG A 140 17.25 -5.07 -9.59
CA ARG A 140 17.92 -4.60 -8.38
C ARG A 140 17.45 -3.22 -7.92
N ASP A 141 17.22 -2.30 -8.87
CA ASP A 141 16.71 -0.96 -8.61
C ASP A 141 15.29 -0.94 -8.02
N PHE A 142 14.51 -2.00 -8.24
CA PHE A 142 13.23 -2.17 -7.58
C PHE A 142 13.36 -2.28 -6.04
N TRP A 143 14.38 -2.94 -5.55
CA TRP A 143 14.59 -3.17 -4.11
C TRP A 143 15.44 -2.07 -3.47
N LEU A 144 16.57 -1.73 -4.11
CA LEU A 144 17.59 -0.86 -3.53
C LEU A 144 17.43 0.62 -3.89
N GLY A 145 16.47 0.97 -4.74
CA GLY A 145 16.29 2.33 -5.25
C GLY A 145 17.13 2.62 -6.49
N GLU A 146 16.77 3.71 -7.17
CA GLU A 146 17.48 4.20 -8.37
C GLU A 146 18.84 4.83 -7.99
N PRO A 147 19.80 4.90 -8.92
CA PRO A 147 21.03 5.66 -8.69
C PRO A 147 20.70 7.11 -8.29
N GLY A 148 21.34 7.59 -7.21
CA GLY A 148 21.08 8.93 -6.67
C GLY A 148 20.11 8.98 -5.49
N HIS A 149 19.48 7.87 -5.10
CA HIS A 149 18.70 7.81 -3.86
C HIS A 149 19.59 8.07 -2.64
N ALA A 150 19.01 8.68 -1.61
CA ALA A 150 19.70 8.97 -0.36
C ALA A 150 20.10 7.67 0.35
N ARG A 151 21.28 7.67 0.99
CA ARG A 151 21.67 6.57 1.87
C ARG A 151 21.00 6.72 3.22
N MET A 152 20.39 5.65 3.71
CA MET A 152 19.82 5.61 5.05
C MET A 152 20.93 5.76 6.10
N LYS A 153 20.80 6.75 6.97
CA LYS A 153 21.67 6.95 8.13
C LYS A 153 20.93 6.51 9.40
N PRO A 154 21.63 6.04 10.44
CA PRO A 154 21.00 5.63 11.70
C PRO A 154 20.10 6.71 12.31
N SER A 155 20.51 7.98 12.23
CA SER A 155 19.73 9.11 12.73
C SER A 155 18.40 9.30 11.95
N TRP A 156 18.39 9.03 10.66
CA TRP A 156 17.16 9.07 9.85
C TRP A 156 16.26 7.88 10.15
N LEU A 157 16.85 6.69 10.31
CA LEU A 157 16.08 5.50 10.70
C LEU A 157 15.37 5.73 12.04
N LEU A 158 16.09 6.23 13.06
CA LEU A 158 15.52 6.60 14.35
C LEU A 158 14.41 7.66 14.20
N THR A 159 14.63 8.67 13.35
CA THR A 159 13.61 9.71 13.07
C THR A 159 12.34 9.08 12.50
N PHE A 160 12.45 8.12 11.58
CA PHE A 160 11.29 7.45 11.00
C PHE A 160 10.59 6.53 11.99
N ILE A 161 11.33 5.85 12.86
CA ILE A 161 10.75 5.06 13.97
C ILE A 161 9.93 5.96 14.90
N ILE A 162 10.48 7.11 15.30
CA ILE A 162 9.76 8.10 16.12
C ILE A 162 8.49 8.59 15.42
N LEU A 163 8.53 8.81 14.11
CA LEU A 163 7.35 9.22 13.34
C LEU A 163 6.29 8.11 13.28
N VAL A 164 6.69 6.85 13.17
CA VAL A 164 5.75 5.71 13.27
C VAL A 164 5.07 5.69 14.64
N MET A 165 5.85 5.82 15.72
CA MET A 165 5.32 5.89 17.09
C MET A 165 4.36 7.09 17.24
N ALA A 166 4.68 8.25 16.66
CA ALA A 166 3.82 9.42 16.69
C ALA A 166 2.50 9.22 15.94
N ILE A 167 2.50 8.48 14.83
CA ILE A 167 1.27 8.10 14.12
C ILE A 167 0.43 7.17 15.01
N GLN A 168 1.02 6.17 15.64
CA GLN A 168 0.32 5.29 16.59
C GLN A 168 -0.29 6.08 17.74
N THR A 169 0.47 6.98 18.35
CA THR A 169 -0.02 7.88 19.41
C THR A 169 -1.19 8.74 18.94
N ALA A 170 -1.13 9.28 17.72
CA ALA A 170 -2.24 10.06 17.18
C ALA A 170 -3.53 9.23 17.08
N ILE A 171 -3.44 7.96 16.70
CA ILE A 171 -4.60 7.05 16.67
C ILE A 171 -5.15 6.79 18.08
N VAL A 172 -4.27 6.51 19.05
CA VAL A 172 -4.67 6.36 20.46
C VAL A 172 -5.39 7.59 20.99
N LEU A 173 -4.88 8.79 20.67
CA LEU A 173 -5.52 10.06 21.08
C LEU A 173 -6.88 10.27 20.39
N ILE A 174 -7.04 9.84 19.13
CA ILE A 174 -8.34 9.85 18.44
C ILE A 174 -9.31 8.91 19.15
N GLN A 175 -8.91 7.67 19.46
CA GLN A 175 -9.74 6.70 20.18
C GLN A 175 -10.14 7.22 21.58
N LEU A 176 -9.20 7.82 22.31
CA LEU A 176 -9.46 8.46 23.59
C LEU A 176 -10.46 9.63 23.45
N GLY A 177 -10.31 10.45 22.40
CA GLY A 177 -11.26 11.52 22.11
C GLY A 177 -12.68 10.99 21.92
N PHE A 178 -12.87 9.92 21.14
CA PHE A 178 -14.18 9.28 20.97
C PHE A 178 -14.73 8.72 22.28
N SER A 179 -13.88 8.09 23.11
CA SER A 179 -14.30 7.54 24.40
C SER A 179 -14.81 8.60 25.38
N MET A 180 -14.29 9.84 25.32
CA MET A 180 -14.77 10.97 26.11
C MET A 180 -16.22 11.39 25.75
N PHE A 181 -16.68 11.05 24.54
CA PHE A 181 -18.07 11.26 24.10
C PHE A 181 -18.95 10.02 24.29
N GLY A 182 -18.47 9.02 25.06
CA GLY A 182 -19.22 7.80 25.34
C GLY A 182 -19.25 6.78 24.21
N THR A 183 -18.41 6.96 23.18
CA THR A 183 -18.32 6.05 22.02
C THR A 183 -16.92 5.43 21.95
N THR A 184 -16.83 4.10 21.99
CA THR A 184 -15.56 3.39 21.78
C THR A 184 -15.34 3.16 20.29
N LEU A 185 -14.21 3.64 19.77
CA LEU A 185 -13.79 3.35 18.41
C LEU A 185 -13.06 2.00 18.41
N GLN A 186 -13.82 0.93 18.15
CA GLN A 186 -13.30 -0.44 18.12
C GLN A 186 -12.56 -0.73 16.83
N SER A 187 -11.64 -1.69 16.89
CA SER A 187 -10.91 -2.21 15.74
C SER A 187 -11.04 -3.73 15.68
N PRO A 188 -12.05 -4.25 14.99
CA PRO A 188 -12.25 -5.70 14.86
C PRO A 188 -11.00 -6.42 14.34
N THR A 189 -10.24 -5.77 13.46
CA THR A 189 -8.97 -6.31 12.95
C THR A 189 -7.93 -6.47 14.06
N SER A 190 -7.78 -5.46 14.94
CA SER A 190 -6.85 -5.53 16.08
C SER A 190 -7.28 -6.60 17.08
N ASP A 191 -8.57 -6.71 17.35
CA ASP A 191 -9.13 -7.69 18.29
C ASP A 191 -8.89 -9.12 17.78
N ASN A 192 -9.19 -9.39 16.51
CA ASN A 192 -8.93 -10.67 15.86
C ASN A 192 -7.44 -11.03 15.83
N ILE A 193 -6.55 -10.05 15.56
CA ILE A 193 -5.10 -10.26 15.61
C ILE A 193 -4.67 -10.64 17.04
N SER A 194 -5.15 -9.94 18.05
CA SER A 194 -4.82 -10.19 19.45
C SER A 194 -5.27 -11.57 19.88
N GLU A 195 -6.49 -11.99 19.55
CA GLU A 195 -7.04 -13.30 19.86
C GLU A 195 -6.26 -14.43 19.17
N ALA A 196 -5.88 -14.24 17.90
CA ALA A 196 -5.11 -15.23 17.14
C ALA A 196 -3.60 -15.21 17.43
N SER A 197 -3.06 -14.18 18.12
CA SER A 197 -1.62 -14.00 18.37
C SER A 197 -1.05 -14.93 19.46
N THR A 198 -1.63 -16.11 19.60
CA THR A 198 -1.21 -17.12 20.59
C THR A 198 -0.17 -18.10 20.06
N ASN A 199 0.18 -18.02 18.76
CA ASN A 199 1.08 -18.98 18.12
C ASN A 199 2.06 -18.32 17.13
N ILE A 200 3.12 -19.07 16.81
CA ILE A 200 4.22 -18.62 15.94
C ILE A 200 3.77 -18.26 14.50
N TRP A 201 2.72 -18.89 13.99
CA TRP A 201 2.25 -18.66 12.61
C TRP A 201 1.65 -17.27 12.45
N MET A 202 0.89 -16.82 13.46
CA MET A 202 0.33 -15.48 13.48
C MET A 202 1.42 -14.41 13.64
N TRP A 203 2.42 -14.67 14.50
CA TRP A 203 3.59 -13.79 14.61
C TRP A 203 4.38 -13.68 13.32
N LEU A 204 4.58 -14.78 12.61
CA LEU A 204 5.26 -14.80 11.32
C LEU A 204 4.45 -14.04 10.26
N TYR A 205 3.11 -14.20 10.28
CA TYR A 205 2.24 -13.47 9.39
C TYR A 205 2.28 -11.96 9.65
N VAL A 206 1.91 -11.53 10.87
CA VAL A 206 1.77 -10.11 11.22
C VAL A 206 3.13 -9.40 11.22
N GLY A 207 4.16 -10.04 11.79
CA GLY A 207 5.47 -9.42 11.96
C GLY A 207 6.32 -9.38 10.69
N LEU A 208 6.13 -10.30 9.76
CA LEU A 208 7.03 -10.43 8.61
C LEU A 208 6.30 -10.56 7.27
N ALA A 209 5.45 -11.57 7.10
CA ALA A 209 4.93 -11.91 5.78
C ALA A 209 3.98 -10.82 5.23
N ALA A 210 3.06 -10.32 6.04
CA ALA A 210 2.16 -9.24 5.65
C ALA A 210 2.93 -7.95 5.34
N PRO A 211 3.81 -7.40 6.22
CA PRO A 211 4.61 -6.22 5.92
C PRO A 211 5.40 -6.31 4.61
N VAL A 212 6.06 -7.45 4.36
CA VAL A 212 6.84 -7.63 3.12
C VAL A 212 5.93 -7.62 1.89
N ALA A 213 4.82 -8.36 1.93
CA ALA A 213 3.87 -8.43 0.82
C ALA A 213 3.20 -7.07 0.55
N GLU A 214 2.78 -6.38 1.59
CA GLU A 214 2.12 -5.07 1.50
C GLU A 214 3.05 -4.00 0.94
N GLU A 215 4.29 -3.93 1.42
CA GLU A 215 5.26 -2.98 0.86
C GLU A 215 5.57 -3.30 -0.61
N LEU A 216 5.70 -4.58 -0.97
CA LEU A 216 5.91 -4.98 -2.35
C LEU A 216 4.73 -4.55 -3.24
N VAL A 217 3.50 -4.76 -2.80
CA VAL A 217 2.29 -4.43 -3.56
C VAL A 217 2.07 -2.92 -3.63
N PHE A 218 2.04 -2.24 -2.48
CA PHE A 218 1.65 -0.83 -2.42
C PHE A 218 2.79 0.12 -2.78
N ARG A 219 4.03 -0.09 -2.28
CA ARG A 219 5.18 0.80 -2.57
C ARG A 219 5.95 0.33 -3.79
N GLY A 220 6.13 -0.97 -3.92
CA GLY A 220 6.81 -1.56 -5.05
C GLY A 220 6.01 -1.45 -6.35
N VAL A 221 4.79 -1.96 -6.39
CA VAL A 221 3.99 -2.06 -7.63
C VAL A 221 3.12 -0.83 -7.87
N LEU A 222 2.23 -0.50 -6.93
CA LEU A 222 1.26 0.60 -7.11
C LEU A 222 1.95 1.96 -7.19
N MET A 223 2.66 2.35 -6.13
CA MET A 223 3.26 3.68 -6.02
C MET A 223 4.24 3.97 -7.14
N ARG A 224 5.11 3.01 -7.49
CA ARG A 224 6.04 3.18 -8.62
C ARG A 224 5.31 3.28 -9.96
N GLY A 225 4.23 2.54 -10.15
CA GLY A 225 3.39 2.66 -11.34
C GLY A 225 2.72 4.03 -11.47
N LEU A 226 2.47 4.71 -10.34
CA LEU A 226 1.90 6.06 -10.29
C LEU A 226 2.96 7.17 -10.28
N LYS A 227 4.26 6.86 -10.08
CA LYS A 227 5.37 7.83 -10.03
C LYS A 227 5.39 8.80 -11.23
N PRO A 228 5.09 8.38 -12.49
CA PRO A 228 5.01 9.30 -13.63
C PRO A 228 3.95 10.41 -13.49
N LEU A 229 2.96 10.26 -12.63
CA LEU A 229 1.95 11.27 -12.33
C LEU A 229 2.41 12.31 -11.29
N GLY A 230 3.57 12.10 -10.68
CA GLY A 230 4.18 12.94 -9.65
C GLY A 230 4.38 12.22 -8.32
N ARG A 231 5.49 12.56 -7.63
CA ARG A 231 5.88 11.86 -6.37
C ARG A 231 4.80 11.98 -5.29
N ASN A 232 4.33 13.20 -5.01
CA ASN A 232 3.30 13.40 -3.98
C ASN A 232 2.01 12.68 -4.33
N PHE A 233 1.57 12.72 -5.59
CA PHE A 233 0.38 11.99 -6.04
C PHE A 233 0.53 10.48 -5.81
N ALA A 234 1.68 9.91 -6.19
CA ALA A 234 1.95 8.48 -6.05
C ALA A 234 1.96 8.04 -4.57
N ILE A 235 2.63 8.80 -3.69
CA ILE A 235 2.68 8.53 -2.25
C ILE A 235 1.27 8.60 -1.65
N VAL A 236 0.54 9.69 -1.88
CA VAL A 236 -0.79 9.90 -1.27
C VAL A 236 -1.79 8.85 -1.78
N THR A 237 -1.81 8.58 -3.08
CA THR A 237 -2.74 7.58 -3.66
C THR A 237 -2.42 6.17 -3.15
N SER A 238 -1.14 5.80 -3.08
CA SER A 238 -0.73 4.51 -2.53
C SER A 238 -1.08 4.38 -1.04
N ALA A 239 -0.85 5.43 -0.25
CA ALA A 239 -1.18 5.44 1.17
C ALA A 239 -2.70 5.34 1.40
N LEU A 240 -3.50 6.07 0.60
CA LEU A 240 -4.96 6.02 0.69
C LEU A 240 -5.50 4.61 0.36
N MET A 241 -5.03 4.01 -0.72
CA MET A 241 -5.44 2.66 -1.08
C MET A 241 -4.96 1.61 -0.07
N PHE A 242 -3.79 1.82 0.54
CA PHE A 242 -3.28 0.96 1.61
C PHE A 242 -4.13 1.05 2.88
N GLY A 243 -4.50 2.26 3.30
CA GLY A 243 -5.40 2.45 4.44
C GLY A 243 -6.76 1.80 4.22
N LEU A 244 -7.36 2.03 3.05
CA LEU A 244 -8.66 1.45 2.70
C LEU A 244 -8.64 -0.09 2.58
N PHE A 245 -7.51 -0.67 2.20
CA PHE A 245 -7.34 -2.13 2.08
C PHE A 245 -7.47 -2.88 3.43
N HIS A 246 -7.38 -2.18 4.56
CA HIS A 246 -7.51 -2.79 5.88
C HIS A 246 -8.97 -3.02 6.30
N ASP A 247 -9.94 -2.44 5.60
CA ASP A 247 -11.38 -2.61 5.85
C ASP A 247 -11.82 -2.38 7.32
N ASP A 248 -11.07 -1.52 8.03
CA ASP A 248 -11.20 -1.18 9.45
C ASP A 248 -10.88 0.31 9.64
N VAL A 249 -11.67 1.02 10.43
CA VAL A 249 -11.50 2.48 10.62
C VAL A 249 -10.18 2.80 11.31
N VAL A 250 -9.87 2.13 12.41
CA VAL A 250 -8.70 2.40 13.27
C VAL A 250 -7.42 1.96 12.55
N GLN A 251 -7.41 0.71 12.08
CA GLN A 251 -6.28 0.17 11.32
C GLN A 251 -6.08 0.92 10.00
N GLY A 252 -7.15 1.29 9.31
CA GLY A 252 -7.10 2.04 8.05
C GLY A 252 -6.50 3.44 8.22
N LEU A 253 -6.87 4.16 9.28
CA LEU A 253 -6.28 5.47 9.60
C LEU A 253 -4.79 5.33 9.96
N PHE A 254 -4.44 4.34 10.77
CA PHE A 254 -3.05 4.04 11.10
C PHE A 254 -2.24 3.67 9.86
N ALA A 255 -2.75 2.75 9.05
CA ALA A 255 -2.13 2.31 7.81
C ALA A 255 -1.99 3.46 6.79
N PHE A 256 -2.96 4.36 6.70
CA PHE A 256 -2.84 5.57 5.87
C PHE A 256 -1.67 6.45 6.34
N GLY A 257 -1.59 6.74 7.64
CA GLY A 257 -0.51 7.54 8.23
C GLY A 257 0.86 6.92 8.01
N CYS A 258 1.02 5.64 8.36
CA CYS A 258 2.23 4.85 8.08
C CYS A 258 2.51 4.77 6.58
N GLY A 259 1.45 4.67 5.77
CA GLY A 259 1.50 4.64 4.31
C GLY A 259 2.17 5.85 3.69
N LEU A 260 1.89 7.04 4.21
CA LEU A 260 2.56 8.28 3.79
C LEU A 260 4.05 8.25 4.12
N LEU A 261 4.40 7.78 5.32
CA LEU A 261 5.78 7.72 5.78
C LEU A 261 6.58 6.65 5.02
N PHE A 262 6.06 5.43 4.92
CA PHE A 262 6.70 4.32 4.21
C PHE A 262 6.80 4.63 2.71
N GLY A 263 5.79 5.29 2.14
CA GLY A 263 5.84 5.78 0.77
C GLY A 263 6.95 6.80 0.54
N PHE A 264 7.15 7.74 1.46
CA PHE A 264 8.29 8.66 1.43
C PHE A 264 9.62 7.92 1.51
N VAL A 265 9.76 6.97 2.44
CA VAL A 265 11.00 6.19 2.60
C VAL A 265 11.29 5.33 1.37
N ALA A 266 10.28 4.67 0.80
CA ALA A 266 10.45 3.89 -0.43
C ALA A 266 10.80 4.76 -1.65
N MET A 267 10.31 6.01 -1.70
CA MET A 267 10.56 6.95 -2.78
C MET A 267 11.95 7.59 -2.73
N GLU A 268 12.45 7.91 -1.53
CA GLU A 268 13.68 8.69 -1.35
C GLU A 268 14.89 7.83 -0.97
N TYR A 269 14.65 6.67 -0.37
CA TYR A 269 15.73 5.75 0.04
C TYR A 269 15.63 4.43 -0.73
N SER A 270 14.75 3.52 -0.32
CA SER A 270 14.51 2.27 -1.05
C SER A 270 13.31 1.50 -0.51
N LEU A 271 12.80 0.55 -1.30
CA LEU A 271 11.75 -0.37 -0.87
C LEU A 271 12.20 -1.22 0.32
N VAL A 272 13.46 -1.64 0.35
CA VAL A 272 14.02 -2.42 1.48
C VAL A 272 13.90 -1.64 2.79
N TRP A 273 14.20 -0.35 2.81
CA TRP A 273 14.08 0.44 4.04
C TRP A 273 12.62 0.67 4.47
N SER A 274 11.71 0.75 3.52
CA SER A 274 10.28 0.77 3.81
C SER A 274 9.84 -0.55 4.47
N ILE A 275 10.26 -1.69 3.92
CA ILE A 275 10.01 -3.02 4.49
C ILE A 275 10.59 -3.12 5.91
N VAL A 276 11.85 -2.70 6.10
CA VAL A 276 12.50 -2.74 7.43
C VAL A 276 11.72 -1.95 8.46
N LEU A 277 11.25 -0.74 8.11
CA LEU A 277 10.44 0.08 9.01
C LEU A 277 9.07 -0.56 9.30
N HIS A 278 8.44 -1.16 8.30
CA HIS A 278 7.14 -1.81 8.47
C HIS A 278 7.26 -3.07 9.34
N VAL A 279 8.25 -3.92 9.05
CA VAL A 279 8.56 -5.09 9.89
C VAL A 279 8.91 -4.66 11.31
N PHE A 280 9.70 -3.61 11.49
CA PHE A 280 10.01 -3.08 12.82
C PHE A 280 8.75 -2.60 13.56
N ASN A 281 7.86 -1.90 12.88
CA ASN A 281 6.58 -1.49 13.46
C ASN A 281 5.76 -2.70 13.95
N ASN A 282 5.57 -3.70 13.09
CA ASN A 282 4.69 -4.82 13.40
C ASN A 282 5.35 -5.82 14.37
N ALA A 283 6.58 -6.24 14.09
CA ALA A 283 7.25 -7.26 14.89
C ALA A 283 7.79 -6.70 16.22
N VAL A 284 8.34 -5.49 16.23
CA VAL A 284 8.99 -4.94 17.43
C VAL A 284 8.03 -4.08 18.23
N LEU A 285 7.50 -2.99 17.64
CA LEU A 285 6.62 -2.07 18.37
C LEU A 285 5.25 -2.69 18.66
N GLY A 286 4.68 -3.45 17.73
CA GLY A 286 3.37 -4.10 17.90
C GLY A 286 3.43 -5.52 18.46
N GLY A 287 4.61 -6.13 18.54
CA GLY A 287 4.78 -7.52 18.95
C GLY A 287 5.69 -7.69 20.16
N VAL A 288 7.01 -7.67 19.94
CA VAL A 288 8.01 -8.01 20.98
C VAL A 288 7.93 -7.09 22.18
N LEU A 289 7.81 -5.78 21.99
CA LEU A 289 7.79 -4.84 23.12
C LEU A 289 6.53 -4.98 24.00
N PRO A 290 5.29 -5.05 23.46
CA PRO A 290 4.11 -5.34 24.27
C PRO A 290 4.20 -6.70 24.96
N TRP A 291 4.68 -7.74 24.28
CA TRP A 291 4.88 -9.05 24.89
C TRP A 291 5.86 -9.00 26.09
N LEU A 292 6.99 -8.30 25.94
CA LEU A 292 7.94 -8.09 27.05
C LEU A 292 7.30 -7.28 28.19
N ALA A 293 6.50 -6.26 27.88
CA ALA A 293 5.80 -5.46 28.87
C ALA A 293 4.80 -6.34 29.67
N GLY A 294 4.03 -7.16 28.97
CA GLY A 294 3.06 -8.08 29.58
C GLY A 294 3.67 -9.09 30.57
N LEU A 295 4.99 -9.40 30.48
CA LEU A 295 5.68 -10.22 31.48
C LEU A 295 5.71 -9.56 32.87
N PHE A 296 5.50 -8.25 32.95
CA PHE A 296 5.44 -7.47 34.18
C PHE A 296 4.00 -7.09 34.57
N GLY A 297 3.00 -7.68 33.89
CA GLY A 297 1.57 -7.42 34.12
C GLY A 297 1.18 -5.97 33.83
N ASP A 298 0.10 -5.50 34.45
CA ASP A 298 -0.50 -4.17 34.24
C ASP A 298 0.50 -3.01 34.39
N ALA A 299 1.48 -3.16 35.29
CA ALA A 299 2.53 -2.15 35.48
C ALA A 299 3.46 -2.04 34.26
N GLY A 300 3.80 -3.19 33.66
CA GLY A 300 4.59 -3.24 32.42
C GLY A 300 3.83 -2.65 31.23
N ASP A 301 2.57 -3.02 31.05
CA ASP A 301 1.72 -2.51 29.97
C ASP A 301 1.50 -0.99 30.09
N THR A 302 1.27 -0.52 31.32
CA THR A 302 1.19 0.93 31.60
C THR A 302 2.50 1.65 31.27
N ALA A 303 3.63 1.10 31.71
CA ALA A 303 4.95 1.67 31.46
C ALA A 303 5.27 1.71 29.96
N TYR A 304 4.93 0.66 29.22
CA TYR A 304 5.07 0.62 27.75
C TYR A 304 4.23 1.72 27.09
N THR A 305 2.96 1.81 27.45
CA THR A 305 2.03 2.78 26.87
C THR A 305 2.48 4.23 27.15
N LEU A 306 2.81 4.54 28.39
CA LEU A 306 3.29 5.88 28.79
C LEU A 306 4.67 6.21 28.16
N GLY A 307 5.56 5.20 28.09
CA GLY A 307 6.86 5.35 27.43
C GLY A 307 6.71 5.63 25.93
N LEU A 308 5.85 4.87 25.24
CA LEU A 308 5.55 5.10 23.83
C LEU A 308 4.96 6.50 23.61
N LEU A 309 3.98 6.90 24.44
CA LEU A 309 3.35 8.21 24.38
C LEU A 309 4.39 9.34 24.59
N GLY A 310 5.19 9.26 25.66
CA GLY A 310 6.20 10.25 25.99
C GLY A 310 7.28 10.39 24.89
N VAL A 311 7.87 9.28 24.47
CA VAL A 311 8.90 9.25 23.42
C VAL A 311 8.34 9.79 22.09
N SER A 312 7.11 9.42 21.74
CA SER A 312 6.50 9.86 20.49
C SER A 312 6.18 11.36 20.47
N ILE A 313 5.61 11.90 21.55
CA ILE A 313 5.28 13.33 21.63
C ILE A 313 6.55 14.18 21.62
N ILE A 314 7.51 13.88 22.51
CA ILE A 314 8.77 14.60 22.57
C ILE A 314 9.52 14.48 21.25
N GLY A 315 9.62 13.26 20.73
CA GLY A 315 10.31 12.98 19.47
C GLY A 315 9.65 13.70 18.29
N LEU A 316 8.31 13.72 18.20
CA LEU A 316 7.59 14.46 17.16
C LEU A 316 7.88 15.97 17.23
N ILE A 317 7.87 16.56 18.41
CA ILE A 317 8.22 17.98 18.59
C ILE A 317 9.63 18.25 18.06
N VAL A 318 10.61 17.42 18.47
CA VAL A 318 12.00 17.54 18.02
C VAL A 318 12.10 17.41 16.49
N VAL A 319 11.42 16.43 15.90
CA VAL A 319 11.42 16.21 14.45
C VAL A 319 10.79 17.40 13.71
N LEU A 320 9.67 17.92 14.17
CA LEU A 320 9.01 19.07 13.55
C LEU A 320 9.82 20.34 13.64
N VAL A 321 10.44 20.61 14.79
CA VAL A 321 11.33 21.77 14.99
C VAL A 321 12.54 21.67 14.07
N LYS A 322 13.19 20.49 14.04
CA LYS A 322 14.45 20.31 13.30
C LYS A 322 14.24 20.16 11.79
N TYR A 323 13.21 19.45 11.37
CA TYR A 323 13.01 19.05 9.97
C TYR A 323 11.74 19.59 9.31
N GLY A 324 10.86 20.27 10.07
CA GLY A 324 9.59 20.79 9.53
C GLY A 324 9.78 21.76 8.36
N GLY A 325 10.86 22.56 8.37
CA GLY A 325 11.24 23.42 7.24
C GLY A 325 11.58 22.60 5.99
N GLY A 326 12.37 21.55 6.15
CA GLY A 326 12.72 20.61 5.07
C GLY A 326 11.51 19.89 4.50
N LEU A 327 10.58 19.45 5.34
CA LEU A 327 9.34 18.80 4.91
C LEU A 327 8.47 19.76 4.07
N ARG A 328 8.34 21.02 4.50
CA ARG A 328 7.62 22.05 3.70
C ARG A 328 8.28 22.29 2.35
N ALA A 329 9.61 22.37 2.32
CA ALA A 329 10.37 22.53 1.08
C ALA A 329 10.18 21.31 0.16
N TYR A 330 10.30 20.10 0.69
CA TYR A 330 10.06 18.85 -0.05
C TYR A 330 8.67 18.82 -0.69
N ARG A 331 7.61 19.12 0.10
CA ARG A 331 6.24 19.16 -0.40
C ARG A 331 6.03 20.19 -1.49
N ARG A 332 6.71 21.32 -1.42
CA ARG A 332 6.65 22.38 -2.44
C ARG A 332 7.29 21.94 -3.74
N VAL A 333 8.51 21.37 -3.68
CA VAL A 333 9.27 20.92 -4.84
C VAL A 333 8.57 19.75 -5.54
N ASN A 334 7.99 18.81 -4.78
CA ASN A 334 7.34 17.63 -5.31
C ASN A 334 5.81 17.80 -5.48
N ARG A 335 5.33 19.03 -5.51
CA ARG A 335 3.90 19.32 -5.70
C ARG A 335 3.42 18.76 -7.03
N SER A 336 2.34 18.00 -6.99
CA SER A 336 1.71 17.47 -8.19
C SER A 336 1.22 18.60 -9.10
N ALA A 337 1.37 18.45 -10.41
CA ALA A 337 0.90 19.44 -11.37
C ALA A 337 -0.62 19.67 -11.23
N PRO A 338 -1.13 20.87 -11.47
CA PRO A 338 -2.58 21.15 -11.41
C PRO A 338 -3.39 20.15 -12.21
N GLY A 339 -4.48 19.68 -11.64
CA GLY A 339 -5.37 18.71 -12.27
C GLY A 339 -4.89 17.24 -12.24
N THR A 340 -3.76 16.90 -11.62
CA THR A 340 -3.30 15.49 -11.52
C THR A 340 -4.30 14.61 -10.78
N TYR A 341 -4.99 15.15 -9.77
CA TYR A 341 -6.00 14.42 -9.00
C TYR A 341 -7.28 14.08 -9.78
N TRP A 342 -7.43 14.54 -11.03
CA TRP A 342 -8.41 13.96 -11.96
C TRP A 342 -8.20 12.46 -12.19
N GLY A 343 -7.00 11.93 -11.92
CA GLY A 343 -6.74 10.50 -11.89
C GLY A 343 -7.66 9.72 -10.93
N TRP A 344 -8.07 10.34 -9.82
CA TRP A 344 -8.96 9.71 -8.83
C TRP A 344 -10.41 9.52 -9.34
N THR A 345 -10.80 10.19 -10.45
CA THR A 345 -12.09 9.93 -11.12
C THR A 345 -12.02 8.69 -12.02
N SER A 346 -10.97 7.90 -11.96
CA SER A 346 -10.86 6.65 -12.73
C SER A 346 -11.83 5.59 -12.18
N PRO A 347 -12.50 4.81 -13.06
CA PRO A 347 -13.50 3.83 -12.62
C PRO A 347 -12.95 2.82 -11.61
N ALA A 348 -11.79 2.23 -11.89
CA ALA A 348 -11.22 1.22 -11.00
C ALA A 348 -10.86 1.78 -9.61
N PHE A 349 -10.36 3.03 -9.54
CA PHE A 349 -10.08 3.67 -8.26
C PHE A 349 -11.37 3.96 -7.48
N LEU A 350 -12.40 4.49 -8.15
CA LEU A 350 -13.69 4.77 -7.51
C LEU A 350 -14.36 3.49 -7.00
N ILE A 351 -14.35 2.42 -7.81
CA ILE A 351 -14.89 1.11 -7.38
C ILE A 351 -14.12 0.61 -6.15
N PHE A 352 -12.77 0.65 -6.18
CA PHE A 352 -11.95 0.27 -5.03
C PHE A 352 -12.32 1.06 -3.78
N VAL A 353 -12.41 2.39 -3.89
CA VAL A 353 -12.77 3.26 -2.74
C VAL A 353 -14.18 2.94 -2.22
N ILE A 354 -15.17 2.84 -3.11
CA ILE A 354 -16.57 2.59 -2.71
C ILE A 354 -16.69 1.24 -2.01
N VAL A 355 -16.09 0.19 -2.57
CA VAL A 355 -16.17 -1.16 -1.99
C VAL A 355 -15.51 -1.20 -0.62
N ASN A 356 -14.27 -0.70 -0.49
CA ASN A 356 -13.55 -0.75 0.79
C ASN A 356 -14.19 0.17 1.85
N VAL A 357 -14.70 1.35 1.47
CA VAL A 357 -15.45 2.20 2.40
C VAL A 357 -16.74 1.50 2.87
N ALA A 358 -17.45 0.83 1.97
CA ALA A 358 -18.65 0.08 2.34
C ALA A 358 -18.33 -1.08 3.30
N ILE A 359 -17.26 -1.84 3.04
CA ILE A 359 -16.80 -2.91 3.94
C ILE A 359 -16.37 -2.33 5.30
N THR A 360 -15.59 -1.25 5.32
CA THR A 360 -15.16 -0.57 6.55
C THR A 360 -16.37 -0.09 7.38
N ILE A 361 -17.39 0.50 6.76
CA ILE A 361 -18.61 0.92 7.46
C ILE A 361 -19.35 -0.30 8.02
N LEU A 362 -19.48 -1.36 7.22
CA LEU A 362 -20.13 -2.59 7.66
C LEU A 362 -19.39 -3.21 8.86
N SER A 363 -18.08 -3.35 8.77
CA SER A 363 -17.22 -3.85 9.85
C SER A 363 -17.37 -3.04 11.13
N PHE A 364 -17.39 -1.70 11.01
CA PHE A 364 -17.57 -0.80 12.14
C PHE A 364 -18.97 -0.95 12.78
N VAL A 365 -20.02 -1.01 11.96
CA VAL A 365 -21.41 -1.15 12.45
C VAL A 365 -21.63 -2.50 13.12
N THR A 366 -21.13 -3.60 12.55
CA THR A 366 -21.23 -4.94 13.17
C THR A 366 -20.49 -5.00 14.50
N ALA A 367 -19.29 -4.43 14.60
CA ALA A 367 -18.55 -4.34 15.85
C ALA A 367 -19.29 -3.54 16.92
N MET A 368 -19.95 -2.44 16.56
CA MET A 368 -20.77 -1.65 17.50
C MET A 368 -22.03 -2.38 17.96
N MET A 369 -22.58 -3.27 17.15
CA MET A 369 -23.78 -4.07 17.50
C MET A 369 -23.43 -5.34 18.30
N GLY A 370 -22.15 -5.65 18.46
CA GLY A 370 -21.68 -6.87 19.14
C GLY A 370 -22.00 -8.15 18.37
N VAL A 371 -22.12 -8.08 17.03
CA VAL A 371 -22.46 -9.20 16.14
C VAL A 371 -21.24 -9.63 15.34
#